data_195f23e15a9546e2e3fc702c7a2ac776
#
_entry.id   195f23e15a9546e2e3fc702c7a2ac776
#
_cell.length_a   1.000
_cell.length_b   1.000
_cell.length_c   1.000
_cell.angle_alpha   90.00
_cell.angle_beta   90.00
_cell.angle_gamma   90.00
#
_symmetry.space_group_name_H-M   'P 1'
#
loop_
_entity.id
_entity.type
_entity.pdbx_description
1 polymer ?
#
loop_
_entity_poly.entity_id
_entity_poly.type
_entity_poly.pdbx_seq_one_letter_code
_entity_poly.pdbx_strand_id
1 'polypeptide(L)'
;MQKIIQAVQTQPIHASRLIIASNRGPVEYMLSQDKTLKRRRGAGGLVTALIDAVKNMEVTWVAMAMTEGDRLALKEAQHNGGLLSLPLSSQQMQLRYVGISKAAYRKYYEKISNQLLWFLQHYMYNLTEDAASKRVQDAWTNGYCVANQAIADAVNKEIEREAGSALVMLHDYHLYLASAMIRRCHPSVVIQQFIHIPWPDIRCWHFLPSNITDAIFSGLVGNDIIGFQTERDARNFLEGARTVLSDAEVDFAKGMICWRGHCTQVHAYPISISVAGERRAVRSQAGKRAAEKILPLLREKTIMRVDRIEPTKNILRGFQAYALMLDEHPELLGKVTFLAFLVPCRQALPVYQRYHADVLKMIEEINQKYGSDEWKPIHAFFGNDRVRALAAMQYYDVLLVNPIIDGMNLVAKEGPVVNQRNGLLVLSRTVGAFQQLGKFCIPTSPTHTTETAQALYKALTLSPEERRIKAVLARQAVEYQDLNGWLAQQIHDLNEVLDSSSTRPTRIEEPLGILAAALV
;
A
#
# COMPACT_ATOMS: atom_id res chain seq x y z
N MET A 1 -32.67 -8.17 9.63
CA MET A 1 -31.26 -8.06 9.19
C MET A 1 -31.08 -8.53 7.74
N GLN A 2 -32.07 -8.41 6.87
CA GLN A 2 -32.06 -8.89 5.48
C GLN A 2 -32.34 -7.79 4.43
N LYS A 3 -32.21 -6.51 4.80
CA LYS A 3 -32.32 -5.38 3.87
C LYS A 3 -31.02 -4.59 3.95
N ILE A 4 -30.43 -4.33 2.79
CA ILE A 4 -29.23 -3.54 2.46
C ILE A 4 -28.01 -4.43 2.13
N ILE A 5 -28.16 -5.35 1.18
CA ILE A 5 -27.10 -5.68 0.24
C ILE A 5 -27.58 -5.11 -1.11
N GLN A 6 -27.71 -3.81 -1.19
CA GLN A 6 -27.60 -3.15 -2.49
C GLN A 6 -26.10 -3.08 -2.77
N ALA A 7 -25.64 -3.77 -3.81
CA ALA A 7 -24.36 -3.52 -4.40
C ALA A 7 -24.29 -2.00 -4.62
N VAL A 8 -23.36 -1.33 -3.93
CA VAL A 8 -23.11 0.10 -4.15
C VAL A 8 -22.68 0.20 -5.60
N GLN A 9 -23.61 0.60 -6.47
CA GLN A 9 -23.28 0.91 -7.85
C GLN A 9 -22.36 2.13 -7.78
N THR A 10 -21.13 1.99 -8.24
CA THR A 10 -20.21 3.11 -8.39
C THR A 10 -20.86 4.12 -9.33
N GLN A 11 -21.12 5.32 -8.83
CA GLN A 11 -21.56 6.43 -9.66
C GLN A 11 -20.48 6.74 -10.70
N PRO A 12 -20.83 7.21 -11.90
CA PRO A 12 -19.84 7.71 -12.83
C PRO A 12 -19.10 8.92 -12.24
N ILE A 13 -17.84 9.09 -12.57
CA ILE A 13 -17.08 10.28 -12.22
C ILE A 13 -17.54 11.43 -13.12
N HIS A 14 -17.77 12.62 -12.53
CA HIS A 14 -18.24 13.82 -13.25
C HIS A 14 -17.10 14.56 -14.01
N ALA A 15 -16.03 13.87 -14.34
CA ALA A 15 -14.95 14.36 -15.19
C ALA A 15 -14.87 13.57 -16.49
N SER A 16 -14.44 14.22 -17.58
CA SER A 16 -14.28 13.56 -18.88
C SER A 16 -13.02 12.68 -18.94
N ARG A 17 -11.98 13.02 -18.16
CA ARG A 17 -10.69 12.34 -18.15
C ARG A 17 -10.17 12.11 -16.74
N LEU A 18 -9.48 10.98 -16.56
CA LEU A 18 -8.78 10.65 -15.31
C LEU A 18 -7.28 10.51 -15.56
N ILE A 19 -6.48 11.28 -14.85
CA ILE A 19 -5.03 11.19 -14.85
C ILE A 19 -4.60 10.59 -13.51
N ILE A 20 -4.01 9.40 -13.55
CA ILE A 20 -3.50 8.72 -12.36
C ILE A 20 -1.98 8.85 -12.35
N ALA A 21 -1.40 9.26 -11.23
CA ALA A 21 0.06 9.29 -11.09
C ALA A 21 0.54 8.50 -9.89
N SER A 22 1.55 7.66 -10.09
CA SER A 22 2.18 6.85 -9.05
C SER A 22 3.62 6.50 -9.41
N ASN A 23 4.41 6.08 -8.43
CA ASN A 23 5.79 5.65 -8.73
C ASN A 23 5.82 4.42 -9.65
N ARG A 24 4.90 3.45 -9.49
CA ARG A 24 4.81 2.26 -10.34
C ARG A 24 3.61 2.34 -11.26
N GLY A 25 3.81 2.02 -12.54
CA GLY A 25 2.73 1.90 -13.52
C GLY A 25 1.90 0.62 -13.37
N PRO A 26 0.78 0.54 -14.13
CA PRO A 26 -0.09 -0.64 -14.16
C PRO A 26 0.59 -1.84 -14.82
N VAL A 27 1.64 -1.61 -15.58
CA VAL A 27 2.49 -2.62 -16.20
C VAL A 27 3.95 -2.26 -16.00
N GLU A 28 4.81 -3.25 -16.11
CA GLU A 28 6.28 -3.15 -16.08
C GLU A 28 6.82 -3.83 -17.34
N TYR A 29 7.74 -3.20 -18.02
CA TYR A 29 8.41 -3.77 -19.17
C TYR A 29 9.75 -4.39 -18.73
N MET A 30 9.93 -5.64 -19.10
CA MET A 30 11.15 -6.39 -18.84
C MET A 30 11.85 -6.69 -20.17
N LEU A 31 13.17 -6.57 -20.16
CA LEU A 31 13.99 -6.98 -21.28
C LEU A 31 14.25 -8.49 -21.17
N SER A 32 13.82 -9.26 -22.16
CA SER A 32 14.13 -10.70 -22.24
C SER A 32 15.54 -10.95 -22.76
N GLN A 33 16.02 -12.18 -22.68
CA GLN A 33 17.38 -12.54 -23.13
C GLN A 33 17.64 -12.24 -24.61
N ASP A 34 16.61 -12.32 -25.44
CA ASP A 34 16.61 -11.98 -26.87
C ASP A 34 16.43 -10.47 -27.15
N LYS A 35 16.55 -9.63 -26.11
CA LYS A 35 16.35 -8.16 -26.15
C LYS A 35 14.96 -7.71 -26.58
N THR A 36 13.95 -8.57 -26.57
CA THR A 36 12.56 -8.17 -26.79
C THR A 36 11.93 -7.64 -25.52
N LEU A 37 11.05 -6.63 -25.64
CA LEU A 37 10.28 -6.09 -24.51
C LEU A 37 9.11 -7.02 -24.18
N LYS A 38 9.13 -7.60 -23.00
CA LYS A 38 7.99 -8.35 -22.44
C LYS A 38 7.26 -7.52 -21.42
N ARG A 39 5.96 -7.39 -21.61
CA ARG A 39 5.08 -6.70 -20.69
C ARG A 39 4.64 -7.64 -19.57
N ARG A 40 4.83 -7.21 -18.35
CA ARG A 40 4.31 -7.88 -17.14
C ARG A 40 3.28 -6.97 -16.48
N ARG A 41 2.13 -7.51 -16.12
CA ARG A 41 1.12 -6.77 -15.35
C ARG A 41 1.69 -6.42 -13.98
N GLY A 42 1.54 -5.17 -13.56
CA GLY A 42 1.90 -4.73 -12.22
C GLY A 42 1.09 -5.50 -11.17
N ALA A 43 1.76 -5.94 -10.12
CA ALA A 43 1.09 -6.58 -9.00
C ALA A 43 0.49 -5.50 -8.08
N GLY A 44 -0.82 -5.27 -8.16
CA GLY A 44 -1.48 -4.34 -7.25
C GLY A 44 -3.00 -4.36 -7.37
N GLY A 45 -3.68 -4.40 -6.21
CA GLY A 45 -5.14 -4.31 -6.12
C GLY A 45 -5.69 -2.99 -6.66
N LEU A 46 -4.90 -1.91 -6.54
CA LEU A 46 -5.26 -0.58 -7.03
C LEU A 46 -5.57 -0.56 -8.53
N VAL A 47 -4.71 -1.16 -9.36
CA VAL A 47 -4.92 -1.23 -10.81
C VAL A 47 -6.22 -1.95 -11.15
N THR A 48 -6.50 -3.05 -10.44
CA THR A 48 -7.74 -3.83 -10.65
C THR A 48 -8.98 -3.06 -10.22
N ALA A 49 -8.90 -2.35 -9.08
CA ALA A 49 -10.00 -1.54 -8.57
C ALA A 49 -10.37 -0.40 -9.51
N LEU A 50 -9.38 0.36 -9.95
CA LEU A 50 -9.60 1.53 -10.79
C LEU A 50 -10.10 1.16 -12.19
N ILE A 51 -9.62 0.07 -12.79
CA ILE A 51 -10.06 -0.37 -14.13
C ILE A 51 -11.57 -0.61 -14.18
N ASP A 52 -12.15 -1.20 -13.14
CA ASP A 52 -13.59 -1.47 -13.10
C ASP A 52 -14.44 -0.19 -12.91
N ALA A 53 -13.89 0.82 -12.25
CA ALA A 53 -14.61 2.08 -11.99
C ALA A 53 -14.60 3.06 -13.17
N VAL A 54 -13.59 2.98 -14.03
CA VAL A 54 -13.35 3.98 -15.09
C VAL A 54 -13.78 3.50 -16.47
N LYS A 55 -14.71 2.55 -16.55
CA LYS A 55 -15.11 1.86 -17.81
C LYS A 55 -15.54 2.77 -18.96
N ASN A 56 -15.88 4.02 -18.70
CA ASN A 56 -16.36 4.97 -19.71
C ASN A 56 -15.55 6.27 -19.76
N MET A 57 -14.35 6.28 -19.17
CA MET A 57 -13.50 7.47 -19.11
C MET A 57 -12.22 7.26 -19.91
N GLU A 58 -11.68 8.33 -20.45
CA GLU A 58 -10.29 8.33 -20.91
C GLU A 58 -9.36 8.32 -19.68
N VAL A 59 -8.46 7.33 -19.61
CA VAL A 59 -7.54 7.17 -18.50
C VAL A 59 -6.10 7.23 -18.98
N THR A 60 -5.33 8.17 -18.43
CA THR A 60 -3.88 8.20 -18.60
C THR A 60 -3.19 7.90 -17.27
N TRP A 61 -2.33 6.91 -17.27
CA TRP A 61 -1.48 6.60 -16.11
C TRP A 61 -0.08 7.17 -16.30
N VAL A 62 0.36 8.05 -15.40
CA VAL A 62 1.70 8.62 -15.36
C VAL A 62 2.53 7.86 -14.33
N ALA A 63 3.69 7.33 -14.72
CA ALA A 63 4.53 6.52 -13.83
C ALA A 63 6.02 6.69 -14.11
N MET A 64 6.87 6.44 -13.10
CA MET A 64 8.32 6.45 -13.29
C MET A 64 8.78 5.24 -14.12
N ALA A 65 9.68 5.46 -15.06
CA ALA A 65 10.39 4.39 -15.78
C ALA A 65 11.44 3.77 -14.86
N MET A 66 11.06 2.69 -14.16
CA MET A 66 11.88 2.09 -13.10
C MET A 66 12.94 1.14 -13.65
N THR A 67 12.54 0.27 -14.58
CA THR A 67 13.40 -0.78 -15.15
C THR A 67 14.11 -0.28 -16.42
N GLU A 68 15.05 -1.07 -16.90
CA GLU A 68 15.66 -0.81 -18.21
C GLU A 68 14.63 -1.00 -19.35
N GLY A 69 13.74 -1.99 -19.21
CA GLY A 69 12.65 -2.20 -20.16
C GLY A 69 11.67 -1.02 -20.19
N ASP A 70 11.31 -0.43 -19.02
CA ASP A 70 10.47 0.77 -18.97
C ASP A 70 11.12 1.97 -19.68
N ARG A 71 12.46 2.12 -19.52
CA ARG A 71 13.20 3.20 -20.19
C ARG A 71 13.29 3.03 -21.69
N LEU A 72 13.37 1.79 -22.17
CA LEU A 72 13.29 1.49 -23.60
C LEU A 72 11.89 1.75 -24.14
N ALA A 73 10.86 1.29 -23.44
CA ALA A 73 9.47 1.58 -23.78
C ALA A 73 9.18 3.09 -23.83
N LEU A 74 9.73 3.87 -22.87
CA LEU A 74 9.67 5.33 -22.89
C LEU A 74 10.29 5.93 -24.16
N LYS A 75 11.46 5.43 -24.58
CA LYS A 75 12.11 5.90 -25.82
C LYS A 75 11.30 5.58 -27.07
N GLU A 76 10.77 4.36 -27.16
CA GLU A 76 9.91 3.95 -28.26
C GLU A 76 8.62 4.79 -28.33
N ALA A 77 8.04 5.14 -27.17
CA ALA A 77 6.84 5.96 -27.09
C ALA A 77 7.05 7.41 -27.57
N GLN A 78 8.29 7.91 -27.64
CA GLN A 78 8.57 9.30 -28.08
C GLN A 78 8.01 9.61 -29.46
N HIS A 79 7.95 8.61 -30.35
CA HIS A 79 7.34 8.74 -31.68
C HIS A 79 5.81 8.86 -31.65
N ASN A 80 5.17 8.54 -30.51
CA ASN A 80 3.71 8.57 -30.28
C ASN A 80 3.33 9.61 -29.19
N GLY A 81 3.96 10.76 -29.17
CA GLY A 81 3.68 11.78 -28.15
C GLY A 81 4.01 11.36 -26.71
N GLY A 82 4.80 10.29 -26.54
CA GLY A 82 5.21 9.76 -25.24
C GLY A 82 4.18 8.85 -24.57
N LEU A 83 3.16 8.39 -25.30
CA LEU A 83 2.08 7.54 -24.80
C LEU A 83 2.18 6.11 -25.31
N LEU A 84 1.93 5.17 -24.42
CA LEU A 84 1.82 3.74 -24.69
C LEU A 84 0.39 3.29 -24.48
N SER A 85 -0.25 2.73 -25.51
CA SER A 85 -1.58 2.17 -25.39
C SER A 85 -1.53 0.81 -24.69
N LEU A 86 -2.31 0.68 -23.62
CA LEU A 86 -2.43 -0.56 -22.87
C LEU A 86 -3.81 -1.18 -23.10
N PRO A 87 -3.93 -2.29 -23.81
CA PRO A 87 -5.18 -3.05 -23.84
C PRO A 87 -5.40 -3.71 -22.48
N LEU A 88 -6.22 -3.10 -21.65
CA LEU A 88 -6.62 -3.63 -20.34
C LEU A 88 -8.15 -3.87 -20.38
N SER A 89 -8.56 -5.13 -20.55
CA SER A 89 -9.98 -5.55 -20.69
C SER A 89 -10.73 -4.93 -21.88
N SER A 90 -11.80 -4.19 -21.65
CA SER A 90 -12.66 -3.58 -22.68
C SER A 90 -12.30 -2.11 -23.02
N GLN A 91 -11.22 -1.56 -22.42
CA GLN A 91 -10.81 -0.17 -22.61
C GLN A 91 -9.34 -0.02 -22.99
N GLN A 92 -9.04 1.04 -23.73
CA GLN A 92 -7.68 1.49 -23.96
C GLN A 92 -7.30 2.48 -22.86
N MET A 93 -6.37 2.08 -22.00
CA MET A 93 -5.68 2.96 -21.07
C MET A 93 -4.39 3.46 -21.70
N GLN A 94 -4.08 4.73 -21.53
CA GLN A 94 -2.80 5.29 -21.92
C GLN A 94 -1.80 5.24 -20.76
N LEU A 95 -0.55 4.95 -21.05
CA LEU A 95 0.54 5.00 -20.07
C LEU A 95 1.61 5.99 -20.54
N ARG A 96 1.93 6.95 -19.68
CA ARG A 96 3.07 7.86 -19.86
C ARG A 96 4.15 7.52 -18.83
N TYR A 97 5.27 7.02 -19.31
CA TYR A 97 6.46 6.89 -18.45
C TYR A 97 7.21 8.22 -18.32
N VAL A 98 7.71 8.45 -17.12
CA VAL A 98 8.57 9.60 -16.78
C VAL A 98 9.98 9.10 -16.52
N GLY A 99 10.95 9.66 -17.23
CA GLY A 99 12.37 9.32 -17.09
C GLY A 99 13.14 10.41 -16.39
N ILE A 100 13.94 10.03 -15.39
CA ILE A 100 14.97 10.86 -14.77
C ILE A 100 16.30 10.11 -14.80
N SER A 101 17.42 10.78 -14.49
CA SER A 101 18.73 10.13 -14.44
C SER A 101 18.73 8.98 -13.43
N LYS A 102 19.53 7.94 -13.67
CA LYS A 102 19.68 6.82 -12.72
C LYS A 102 20.15 7.28 -11.34
N ALA A 103 20.98 8.32 -11.29
CA ALA A 103 21.46 8.90 -10.02
C ALA A 103 20.31 9.58 -9.25
N ALA A 104 19.53 10.43 -9.92
CA ALA A 104 18.36 11.08 -9.32
C ALA A 104 17.32 10.05 -8.87
N TYR A 105 17.07 8.99 -9.67
CA TYR A 105 16.14 7.92 -9.30
C TYR A 105 16.58 7.17 -8.03
N ARG A 106 17.88 6.84 -7.87
CA ARG A 106 18.40 6.22 -6.65
C ARG A 106 18.23 7.12 -5.43
N LYS A 107 18.53 8.42 -5.56
CA LYS A 107 18.30 9.41 -4.49
C LYS A 107 16.84 9.48 -4.09
N TYR A 108 15.94 9.59 -5.06
CA TYR A 108 14.50 9.62 -4.86
C TYR A 108 13.96 8.33 -4.23
N TYR A 109 14.18 7.20 -4.90
CA TYR A 109 13.51 5.94 -4.56
C TYR A 109 14.19 5.23 -3.39
N GLU A 110 15.52 5.06 -3.45
CA GLU A 110 16.23 4.28 -2.46
C GLU A 110 16.44 5.09 -1.17
N LYS A 111 16.89 6.36 -1.28
CA LYS A 111 17.28 7.15 -0.12
C LYS A 111 16.08 7.84 0.56
N ILE A 112 15.35 8.65 -0.17
CA ILE A 112 14.27 9.42 0.45
C ILE A 112 13.03 8.55 0.65
N SER A 113 12.50 7.94 -0.43
CA SER A 113 11.24 7.21 -0.31
C SER A 113 11.36 5.98 0.60
N ASN A 114 12.32 5.07 0.34
CA ASN A 114 12.34 3.75 0.97
C ASN A 114 13.28 3.60 2.19
N GLN A 115 14.14 4.57 2.47
CA GLN A 115 14.94 4.60 3.70
C GLN A 115 14.45 5.68 4.66
N LEU A 116 14.24 6.91 4.21
CA LEU A 116 13.82 7.97 5.10
C LEU A 116 12.32 7.92 5.39
N LEU A 117 11.48 8.19 4.37
CA LEU A 117 10.03 8.32 4.58
C LEU A 117 9.36 7.01 4.97
N TRP A 118 9.75 5.89 4.35
CA TRP A 118 9.19 4.58 4.68
C TRP A 118 9.41 4.22 6.15
N PHE A 119 10.65 4.28 6.63
CA PHE A 119 10.94 3.90 8.01
C PHE A 119 10.40 4.91 9.02
N LEU A 120 10.48 6.21 8.74
CA LEU A 120 9.86 7.24 9.58
C LEU A 120 8.37 6.96 9.79
N GLN A 121 7.63 6.79 8.70
CA GLN A 121 6.17 6.60 8.75
C GLN A 121 5.76 5.24 9.33
N HIS A 122 6.66 4.26 9.36
CA HIS A 122 6.45 2.99 10.05
C HIS A 122 7.04 2.96 11.48
N TYR A 123 7.34 4.12 12.08
CA TYR A 123 7.89 4.26 13.44
C TYR A 123 9.22 3.50 13.65
N MET A 124 9.97 3.30 12.59
CA MET A 124 11.28 2.62 12.58
C MET A 124 12.40 3.62 12.27
N TYR A 125 12.32 4.81 12.84
CA TYR A 125 13.28 5.90 12.61
C TYR A 125 14.73 5.54 12.98
N ASN A 126 14.94 4.55 13.87
CA ASN A 126 16.26 4.01 14.17
C ASN A 126 16.93 3.31 12.97
N LEU A 127 16.19 3.01 11.91
CA LEU A 127 16.69 2.47 10.65
C LEU A 127 16.90 3.54 9.56
N THR A 128 16.55 4.79 9.84
CA THR A 128 16.80 5.91 8.93
C THR A 128 18.26 6.37 9.00
N GLU A 129 18.74 7.00 7.94
CA GLU A 129 19.99 7.78 7.99
C GLU A 129 19.71 9.13 8.66
N ASP A 130 20.75 9.80 9.16
CA ASP A 130 20.64 11.17 9.66
C ASP A 130 20.09 12.09 8.58
N ALA A 131 18.87 12.59 8.80
CA ALA A 131 18.14 13.42 7.85
C ALA A 131 18.79 14.78 7.63
N ALA A 132 19.61 15.28 8.57
CA ALA A 132 20.35 16.52 8.45
C ALA A 132 21.66 16.36 7.67
N SER A 133 22.10 15.11 7.40
CA SER A 133 23.33 14.89 6.65
C SER A 133 23.30 15.49 5.25
N LYS A 134 24.46 16.00 4.79
CA LYS A 134 24.59 16.54 3.42
C LYS A 134 24.12 15.57 2.34
N ARG A 135 24.29 14.26 2.58
CA ARG A 135 23.89 13.19 1.67
C ARG A 135 22.37 13.07 1.56
N VAL A 136 21.64 13.19 2.67
CA VAL A 136 20.18 13.16 2.67
C VAL A 136 19.62 14.45 2.08
N GLN A 137 20.20 15.61 2.41
CA GLN A 137 19.82 16.89 1.80
C GLN A 137 20.03 16.92 0.28
N ASP A 138 21.17 16.41 -0.20
CA ASP A 138 21.40 16.22 -1.64
C ASP A 138 20.40 15.26 -2.27
N ALA A 139 20.06 14.15 -1.59
CA ALA A 139 19.08 13.20 -2.11
C ALA A 139 17.65 13.79 -2.12
N TRP A 140 17.32 14.65 -1.17
CA TRP A 140 16.06 15.39 -1.16
C TRP A 140 15.98 16.33 -2.37
N THR A 141 16.95 17.23 -2.53
CA THR A 141 16.94 18.26 -3.57
C THR A 141 17.13 17.65 -4.96
N ASN A 142 18.18 16.83 -5.15
CA ASN A 142 18.58 16.27 -6.45
C ASN A 142 18.00 14.88 -6.75
N GLY A 143 17.03 14.44 -5.95
CA GLY A 143 16.32 13.18 -6.13
C GLY A 143 14.82 13.35 -5.98
N TYR A 144 14.34 13.55 -4.75
CA TYR A 144 12.91 13.56 -4.44
C TYR A 144 12.19 14.76 -5.10
N CYS A 145 12.75 15.97 -4.98
CA CYS A 145 12.19 17.15 -5.64
C CYS A 145 12.20 17.01 -7.17
N VAL A 146 13.32 16.52 -7.75
CA VAL A 146 13.43 16.29 -9.20
C VAL A 146 12.40 15.27 -9.71
N ALA A 147 12.18 14.19 -8.98
CA ALA A 147 11.20 13.18 -9.38
C ALA A 147 9.76 13.69 -9.29
N ASN A 148 9.42 14.44 -8.22
CA ASN A 148 8.10 15.06 -8.06
C ASN A 148 7.85 16.11 -9.15
N GLN A 149 8.83 16.94 -9.48
CA GLN A 149 8.71 17.92 -10.56
C GLN A 149 8.50 17.21 -11.91
N ALA A 150 9.27 16.18 -12.21
CA ALA A 150 9.14 15.46 -13.48
C ALA A 150 7.76 14.75 -13.64
N ILE A 151 7.21 14.22 -12.55
CA ILE A 151 5.83 13.67 -12.54
C ILE A 151 4.81 14.80 -12.71
N ALA A 152 4.96 15.91 -11.98
CA ALA A 152 4.05 17.07 -12.10
C ALA A 152 4.04 17.63 -13.53
N ASP A 153 5.21 17.78 -14.16
CA ASP A 153 5.34 18.23 -15.54
C ASP A 153 4.64 17.30 -16.53
N ALA A 154 4.75 15.99 -16.29
CA ALA A 154 4.07 14.98 -17.13
C ALA A 154 2.55 15.03 -16.95
N VAL A 155 2.06 15.23 -15.71
CA VAL A 155 0.64 15.41 -15.42
C VAL A 155 0.11 16.70 -16.05
N ASN A 156 0.84 17.82 -15.93
CA ASN A 156 0.48 19.10 -16.54
C ASN A 156 0.30 18.95 -18.07
N LYS A 157 1.22 18.28 -18.74
CA LYS A 157 1.10 17.97 -20.17
C LYS A 157 -0.15 17.18 -20.53
N GLU A 158 -0.56 16.25 -19.65
CA GLU A 158 -1.79 15.49 -19.87
C GLU A 158 -3.05 16.33 -19.60
N ILE A 159 -3.02 17.26 -18.67
CA ILE A 159 -4.12 18.20 -18.44
C ILE A 159 -4.31 19.10 -19.67
N GLU A 160 -3.19 19.59 -20.26
CA GLU A 160 -3.18 20.49 -21.40
C GLU A 160 -3.49 19.83 -22.75
N ARG A 161 -3.34 18.50 -22.84
CA ARG A 161 -3.44 17.75 -24.10
C ARG A 161 -4.78 17.92 -24.80
N GLU A 162 -5.86 18.00 -24.05
CA GLU A 162 -7.22 18.08 -24.58
C GLU A 162 -8.10 18.98 -23.72
N ALA A 163 -9.05 19.67 -24.37
CA ALA A 163 -10.05 20.47 -23.68
C ALA A 163 -11.02 19.55 -22.91
N GLY A 164 -11.40 19.95 -21.69
CA GLY A 164 -12.35 19.24 -20.84
C GLY A 164 -11.94 19.18 -19.39
N SER A 165 -12.83 18.69 -18.54
CA SER A 165 -12.57 18.51 -17.12
C SER A 165 -11.63 17.33 -16.89
N ALA A 166 -10.49 17.56 -16.27
CA ALA A 166 -9.57 16.52 -15.84
C ALA A 166 -9.64 16.34 -14.33
N LEU A 167 -9.62 15.09 -13.88
CA LEU A 167 -9.40 14.70 -12.50
C LEU A 167 -8.01 14.10 -12.36
N VAL A 168 -7.25 14.53 -11.36
CA VAL A 168 -5.92 14.00 -11.07
C VAL A 168 -5.96 13.17 -9.78
N MET A 169 -5.52 11.92 -9.84
CA MET A 169 -5.36 11.04 -8.67
C MET A 169 -3.90 10.69 -8.47
N LEU A 170 -3.29 11.22 -7.40
CA LEU A 170 -1.92 10.94 -7.00
C LEU A 170 -1.90 9.81 -5.95
N HIS A 171 -0.90 8.96 -6.03
CA HIS A 171 -0.79 7.83 -5.10
C HIS A 171 0.54 7.79 -4.36
N ASP A 172 0.40 7.70 -3.03
CA ASP A 172 1.39 7.29 -2.06
C ASP A 172 2.51 8.31 -1.77
N TYR A 173 3.36 7.97 -0.80
CA TYR A 173 4.42 8.78 -0.21
C TYR A 173 5.55 9.20 -1.17
N HIS A 174 5.52 8.67 -2.35
CA HIS A 174 6.47 9.02 -3.40
C HIS A 174 6.24 10.42 -3.99
N LEU A 175 5.04 10.99 -3.86
CA LEU A 175 4.58 12.15 -4.61
C LEU A 175 4.07 13.30 -3.72
N TYR A 176 4.61 13.48 -2.52
CA TYR A 176 4.11 14.48 -1.57
C TYR A 176 4.21 15.93 -2.03
N LEU A 177 5.08 16.23 -3.02
CA LEU A 177 5.25 17.59 -3.54
C LEU A 177 4.49 17.83 -4.84
N ALA A 178 4.06 16.77 -5.53
CA ALA A 178 3.52 16.87 -6.88
C ALA A 178 2.22 17.68 -6.96
N SER A 179 1.32 17.54 -5.98
CA SER A 179 0.03 18.26 -6.00
C SER A 179 0.20 19.77 -5.99
N ALA A 180 1.09 20.30 -5.16
CA ALA A 180 1.36 21.74 -5.14
C ALA A 180 2.01 22.23 -6.44
N MET A 181 2.86 21.42 -7.06
CA MET A 181 3.49 21.73 -8.34
C MET A 181 2.47 21.76 -9.49
N ILE A 182 1.50 20.83 -9.48
CA ILE A 182 0.40 20.80 -10.44
C ILE A 182 -0.56 21.98 -10.20
N ARG A 183 -0.93 22.24 -8.95
CA ARG A 183 -1.84 23.33 -8.56
C ARG A 183 -1.37 24.70 -9.03
N ARG A 184 -0.04 24.96 -9.01
CA ARG A 184 0.52 26.22 -9.54
C ARG A 184 0.25 26.43 -11.02
N CYS A 185 0.30 25.37 -11.80
CA CYS A 185 0.06 25.45 -13.25
C CYS A 185 -1.43 25.42 -13.58
N HIS A 186 -2.21 24.66 -12.80
CA HIS A 186 -3.63 24.42 -13.03
C HIS A 186 -4.44 24.69 -11.75
N PRO A 187 -4.75 25.96 -11.43
CA PRO A 187 -5.40 26.34 -10.17
C PRO A 187 -6.80 25.72 -9.97
N SER A 188 -7.51 25.40 -11.03
CA SER A 188 -8.89 24.87 -10.97
C SER A 188 -9.00 23.34 -11.12
N VAL A 189 -7.90 22.63 -11.43
CA VAL A 189 -7.97 21.18 -11.58
C VAL A 189 -8.25 20.49 -10.24
N VAL A 190 -9.12 19.50 -10.23
CA VAL A 190 -9.39 18.71 -9.02
C VAL A 190 -8.30 17.66 -8.84
N ILE A 191 -7.66 17.67 -7.65
CA ILE A 191 -6.55 16.78 -7.32
C ILE A 191 -6.88 16.02 -6.04
N GLN A 192 -6.82 14.70 -6.09
CA GLN A 192 -6.85 13.83 -4.94
C GLN A 192 -5.50 13.14 -4.76
N GLN A 193 -5.03 13.00 -3.52
CA GLN A 193 -3.91 12.13 -3.20
C GLN A 193 -4.31 11.09 -2.17
N PHE A 194 -4.00 9.82 -2.44
CA PHE A 194 -4.24 8.72 -1.51
C PHE A 194 -2.91 8.18 -0.96
N ILE A 195 -2.79 8.15 0.38
CA ILE A 195 -1.59 7.70 1.10
C ILE A 195 -1.85 6.29 1.65
N HIS A 196 -1.10 5.31 1.14
CA HIS A 196 -1.29 3.89 1.43
C HIS A 196 -0.60 3.41 2.71
N ILE A 197 0.42 4.14 3.16
CA ILE A 197 1.21 3.80 4.35
C ILE A 197 0.72 4.56 5.58
N PRO A 198 1.11 4.16 6.80
CA PRO A 198 0.70 4.88 8.01
C PRO A 198 1.14 6.34 7.98
N TRP A 199 0.34 7.21 8.59
CA TRP A 199 0.73 8.59 8.85
C TRP A 199 0.95 8.79 10.35
N PRO A 200 2.21 8.93 10.79
CA PRO A 200 2.54 9.05 12.21
C PRO A 200 2.12 10.40 12.78
N ASP A 201 2.07 10.49 14.10
CA ASP A 201 1.87 11.76 14.80
C ASP A 201 3.02 12.75 14.52
N ILE A 202 2.76 14.04 14.81
CA ILE A 202 3.70 15.13 14.48
C ILE A 202 5.08 14.97 15.11
N ARG A 203 5.20 14.31 16.27
CA ARG A 203 6.51 14.09 16.92
C ARG A 203 7.46 13.27 16.06
N CYS A 204 6.95 12.35 15.26
CA CYS A 204 7.78 11.60 14.32
C CYS A 204 8.31 12.49 13.20
N TRP A 205 7.52 13.46 12.74
CA TRP A 205 7.94 14.40 11.70
C TRP A 205 9.03 15.36 12.17
N HIS A 206 9.10 15.65 13.48
CA HIS A 206 10.17 16.47 14.07
C HIS A 206 11.58 15.79 14.03
N PHE A 207 11.68 14.51 13.67
CA PHE A 207 12.97 13.89 13.34
C PHE A 207 13.54 14.35 11.99
N LEU A 208 12.71 14.97 11.13
CA LEU A 208 13.15 15.55 9.89
C LEU A 208 13.53 17.03 10.07
N PRO A 209 14.48 17.56 9.28
CA PRO A 209 14.70 19.00 9.18
C PRO A 209 13.42 19.72 8.75
N SER A 210 13.21 20.93 9.29
CA SER A 210 11.98 21.71 9.05
C SER A 210 11.71 21.96 7.57
N ASN A 211 12.76 22.25 6.78
CA ASN A 211 12.60 22.45 5.33
C ASN A 211 11.98 21.24 4.60
N ILE A 212 12.25 20.01 5.05
CA ILE A 212 11.65 18.79 4.49
C ILE A 212 10.21 18.64 4.97
N THR A 213 9.98 18.83 6.28
CA THR A 213 8.65 18.70 6.87
C THR A 213 7.69 19.74 6.30
N ASP A 214 8.12 21.02 6.26
CA ASP A 214 7.33 22.12 5.72
C ASP A 214 6.98 21.90 4.23
N ALA A 215 7.96 21.42 3.45
CA ALA A 215 7.73 21.09 2.04
C ALA A 215 6.72 19.95 1.85
N ILE A 216 6.75 18.90 2.70
CA ILE A 216 5.81 17.79 2.63
C ILE A 216 4.39 18.25 2.96
N PHE A 217 4.19 18.96 4.08
CA PHE A 217 2.86 19.41 4.47
C PHE A 217 2.31 20.46 3.50
N SER A 218 3.10 21.45 3.11
CA SER A 218 2.68 22.45 2.12
C SER A 218 2.44 21.84 0.74
N GLY A 219 3.20 20.81 0.38
CA GLY A 219 2.99 20.05 -0.84
C GLY A 219 1.63 19.35 -0.84
N LEU A 220 1.31 18.65 0.23
CA LEU A 220 0.09 17.87 0.35
C LEU A 220 -1.19 18.72 0.39
N VAL A 221 -1.18 19.88 1.04
CA VAL A 221 -2.37 20.76 1.05
C VAL A 221 -2.64 21.47 -0.29
N GLY A 222 -1.88 21.18 -1.34
CA GLY A 222 -2.23 21.49 -2.73
C GLY A 222 -3.31 20.60 -3.33
N ASN A 223 -3.70 19.51 -2.66
CA ASN A 223 -4.80 18.65 -3.05
C ASN A 223 -6.17 19.24 -2.64
N ASP A 224 -7.24 18.86 -3.34
CA ASP A 224 -8.61 19.10 -2.88
C ASP A 224 -9.04 18.03 -1.86
N ILE A 225 -8.59 16.78 -2.06
CA ILE A 225 -8.85 15.68 -1.15
C ILE A 225 -7.56 14.92 -0.85
N ILE A 226 -7.31 14.63 0.42
CA ILE A 226 -6.28 13.69 0.85
C ILE A 226 -6.94 12.51 1.54
N GLY A 227 -6.69 11.30 1.02
CA GLY A 227 -7.19 10.04 1.56
C GLY A 227 -6.12 9.29 2.36
N PHE A 228 -6.49 8.79 3.52
CA PHE A 228 -5.68 7.92 4.37
C PHE A 228 -6.36 6.57 4.58
N GLN A 229 -5.63 5.61 5.13
CA GLN A 229 -6.17 4.28 5.43
C GLN A 229 -7.09 4.26 6.66
N THR A 230 -6.81 5.10 7.65
CA THR A 230 -7.51 5.09 8.93
C THR A 230 -7.84 6.49 9.42
N GLU A 231 -8.88 6.58 10.26
CA GLU A 231 -9.24 7.83 10.95
C GLU A 231 -8.09 8.39 11.80
N ARG A 232 -7.26 7.51 12.35
CA ARG A 232 -6.07 7.92 13.11
C ARG A 232 -5.06 8.63 12.22
N ASP A 233 -4.78 8.07 11.03
CA ASP A 233 -3.84 8.67 10.09
C ASP A 233 -4.35 10.03 9.60
N ALA A 234 -5.64 10.14 9.27
CA ALA A 234 -6.27 11.39 8.87
C ALA A 234 -6.18 12.44 9.98
N ARG A 235 -6.49 12.06 11.23
CA ARG A 235 -6.38 12.95 12.38
C ARG A 235 -4.94 13.40 12.65
N ASN A 236 -3.98 12.48 12.58
CA ASN A 236 -2.56 12.80 12.73
C ASN A 236 -2.09 13.80 11.67
N PHE A 237 -2.60 13.70 10.44
CA PHE A 237 -2.29 14.66 9.39
C PHE A 237 -2.86 16.04 9.70
N LEU A 238 -4.11 16.13 10.14
CA LEU A 238 -4.74 17.39 10.56
C LEU A 238 -3.96 18.06 11.71
N GLU A 239 -3.58 17.30 12.73
CA GLU A 239 -2.77 17.80 13.85
C GLU A 239 -1.38 18.27 13.39
N GLY A 240 -0.76 17.53 12.48
CA GLY A 240 0.52 17.89 11.88
C GLY A 240 0.42 19.17 11.05
N ALA A 241 -0.58 19.28 10.19
CA ALA A 241 -0.79 20.47 9.36
C ALA A 241 -1.00 21.73 10.21
N ARG A 242 -1.81 21.65 11.27
CA ARG A 242 -2.00 22.76 12.23
C ARG A 242 -0.70 23.20 12.90
N THR A 243 0.22 22.26 13.11
CA THR A 243 1.50 22.53 13.81
C THR A 243 2.56 23.09 12.85
N VAL A 244 2.61 22.57 11.62
CA VAL A 244 3.67 22.87 10.63
C VAL A 244 3.32 24.08 9.78
N LEU A 245 2.07 24.20 9.36
CA LEU A 245 1.65 25.28 8.46
C LEU A 245 1.19 26.48 9.29
N SER A 246 2.01 27.54 9.29
CA SER A 246 1.60 28.81 9.91
C SER A 246 0.34 29.34 9.23
N ASP A 247 -0.59 29.87 10.02
CA ASP A 247 -1.85 30.46 9.59
C ASP A 247 -2.85 29.47 8.92
N ALA A 248 -2.63 28.15 9.07
CA ALA A 248 -3.59 27.17 8.62
C ALA A 248 -4.80 27.09 9.58
N GLU A 249 -5.99 27.22 9.02
CA GLU A 249 -7.24 26.95 9.74
C GLU A 249 -7.60 25.48 9.60
N VAL A 250 -7.72 24.77 10.72
CA VAL A 250 -8.01 23.31 10.74
C VAL A 250 -9.29 23.03 11.46
N ASP A 251 -10.29 22.53 10.73
CA ASP A 251 -11.57 22.04 11.25
C ASP A 251 -11.51 20.51 11.41
N PHE A 252 -11.27 20.04 12.62
CA PHE A 252 -11.20 18.61 12.94
C PHE A 252 -12.56 17.89 12.81
N ALA A 253 -13.66 18.59 12.96
CA ALA A 253 -14.99 18.00 12.88
C ALA A 253 -15.39 17.73 11.42
N LYS A 254 -14.98 18.62 10.52
CA LYS A 254 -15.21 18.48 9.08
C LYS A 254 -14.07 17.77 8.35
N GLY A 255 -12.93 17.53 9.02
CA GLY A 255 -11.74 17.01 8.35
C GLY A 255 -11.21 17.97 7.28
N MET A 256 -11.11 19.27 7.58
CA MET A 256 -10.75 20.29 6.58
C MET A 256 -9.57 21.14 7.04
N ILE A 257 -8.70 21.47 6.09
CA ILE A 257 -7.59 22.42 6.27
C ILE A 257 -7.77 23.52 5.24
N CYS A 258 -7.86 24.78 5.68
CA CYS A 258 -7.80 25.94 4.79
C CYS A 258 -6.49 26.69 5.03
N TRP A 259 -5.70 26.85 3.98
CA TRP A 259 -4.40 27.51 4.03
C TRP A 259 -4.14 28.31 2.75
N ARG A 260 -3.78 29.59 2.90
CA ARG A 260 -3.48 30.50 1.78
C ARG A 260 -4.56 30.49 0.69
N GLY A 261 -5.82 30.55 1.08
CA GLY A 261 -6.95 30.64 0.15
C GLY A 261 -7.36 29.31 -0.52
N HIS A 262 -6.69 28.18 -0.19
CA HIS A 262 -7.09 26.86 -0.65
C HIS A 262 -7.54 25.98 0.52
N CYS A 263 -8.63 25.21 0.34
CA CYS A 263 -9.13 24.28 1.33
C CYS A 263 -9.01 22.85 0.85
N THR A 264 -8.46 21.99 1.70
CA THR A 264 -8.21 20.56 1.47
C THR A 264 -9.07 19.74 2.41
N GLN A 265 -9.84 18.80 1.89
CA GLN A 265 -10.57 17.81 2.68
C GLN A 265 -9.66 16.62 3.01
N VAL A 266 -9.78 16.10 4.23
CA VAL A 266 -8.98 14.98 4.74
C VAL A 266 -9.89 13.87 5.19
N HIS A 267 -9.81 12.71 4.54
CA HIS A 267 -10.71 11.59 4.76
C HIS A 267 -9.97 10.28 5.05
N ALA A 268 -10.66 9.36 5.72
CA ALA A 268 -10.24 7.98 5.86
C ALA A 268 -11.01 7.09 4.88
N TYR A 269 -10.28 6.44 3.98
CA TYR A 269 -10.80 5.46 3.03
C TYR A 269 -10.08 4.12 3.23
N PRO A 270 -10.55 3.25 4.12
CA PRO A 270 -9.89 1.98 4.40
C PRO A 270 -9.96 1.03 3.19
N ILE A 271 -8.85 0.89 2.45
CA ILE A 271 -8.80 0.07 1.24
C ILE A 271 -9.14 -1.39 1.54
N SER A 272 -9.80 -2.06 0.61
CA SER A 272 -10.18 -3.45 0.71
C SER A 272 -9.77 -4.27 -0.52
N ILE A 273 -10.31 -5.47 -0.65
CA ILE A 273 -10.00 -6.44 -1.69
C ILE A 273 -11.23 -6.73 -2.56
N SER A 274 -11.00 -7.21 -3.77
CA SER A 274 -12.07 -7.74 -4.61
C SER A 274 -12.43 -9.16 -4.16
N VAL A 275 -13.46 -9.28 -3.32
CA VAL A 275 -13.93 -10.57 -2.80
C VAL A 275 -14.21 -11.59 -3.91
N ALA A 276 -14.89 -11.17 -4.97
CA ALA A 276 -15.17 -12.01 -6.13
C ALA A 276 -13.88 -12.39 -6.88
N GLY A 277 -12.91 -11.47 -6.97
CA GLY A 277 -11.61 -11.70 -7.59
C GLY A 277 -10.79 -12.74 -6.84
N GLU A 278 -10.72 -12.66 -5.50
CA GLU A 278 -10.00 -13.64 -4.67
C GLU A 278 -10.60 -15.04 -4.78
N ARG A 279 -11.93 -15.13 -4.68
CA ARG A 279 -12.64 -16.41 -4.85
C ARG A 279 -12.47 -17.01 -6.24
N ARG A 280 -12.43 -16.19 -7.28
CA ARG A 280 -12.15 -16.64 -8.65
C ARG A 280 -10.73 -17.15 -8.80
N ALA A 281 -9.74 -16.47 -8.20
CA ALA A 281 -8.33 -16.87 -8.24
C ALA A 281 -8.13 -18.29 -7.65
N VAL A 282 -8.67 -18.57 -6.46
CA VAL A 282 -8.52 -19.90 -5.83
C VAL A 282 -9.29 -20.99 -6.57
N ARG A 283 -10.42 -20.69 -7.22
CA ARG A 283 -11.22 -21.64 -8.02
C ARG A 283 -10.64 -21.88 -9.42
N SER A 284 -9.71 -21.06 -9.88
CA SER A 284 -9.07 -21.22 -11.20
C SER A 284 -8.27 -22.51 -11.29
N GLN A 285 -7.98 -22.98 -12.52
CA GLN A 285 -7.11 -24.13 -12.74
C GLN A 285 -5.73 -23.97 -12.09
N ALA A 286 -5.18 -22.75 -12.16
CA ALA A 286 -3.90 -22.43 -11.50
C ALA A 286 -4.02 -22.52 -9.97
N GLY A 287 -5.12 -22.02 -9.38
CA GLY A 287 -5.40 -22.12 -7.95
C GLY A 287 -5.52 -23.55 -7.46
N LYS A 288 -6.25 -24.40 -8.20
CA LYS A 288 -6.40 -25.84 -7.90
C LYS A 288 -5.05 -26.57 -7.93
N ARG A 289 -4.26 -26.40 -9.00
CA ARG A 289 -2.90 -26.98 -9.10
C ARG A 289 -1.96 -26.50 -7.99
N ALA A 290 -2.09 -25.24 -7.57
CA ALA A 290 -1.31 -24.72 -6.47
C ALA A 290 -1.73 -25.34 -5.14
N ALA A 291 -3.03 -25.55 -4.90
CA ALA A 291 -3.55 -26.23 -3.72
C ALA A 291 -3.04 -27.69 -3.62
N GLU A 292 -3.04 -28.43 -4.72
CA GLU A 292 -2.50 -29.82 -4.77
C GLU A 292 -1.05 -29.91 -4.26
N LYS A 293 -0.23 -28.88 -4.50
CA LYS A 293 1.16 -28.81 -4.03
C LYS A 293 1.29 -28.42 -2.54
N ILE A 294 0.26 -27.82 -1.97
CA ILE A 294 0.23 -27.42 -0.56
C ILE A 294 -0.31 -28.52 0.34
N LEU A 295 -1.32 -29.25 -0.11
CA LEU A 295 -1.99 -30.28 0.68
C LEU A 295 -1.05 -31.29 1.37
N PRO A 296 0.02 -31.82 0.71
CA PRO A 296 0.94 -32.76 1.35
C PRO A 296 1.78 -32.17 2.50
N LEU A 297 1.86 -30.83 2.59
CA LEU A 297 2.63 -30.12 3.61
C LEU A 297 1.83 -29.82 4.87
N LEU A 298 0.50 -29.98 4.79
CA LEU A 298 -0.38 -29.71 5.93
C LEU A 298 -0.22 -30.77 7.00
N ARG A 299 -0.37 -30.34 8.25
CA ARG A 299 -0.48 -31.21 9.41
C ARG A 299 -1.86 -31.02 10.05
N GLU A 300 -2.05 -31.58 11.25
CA GLU A 300 -3.30 -31.43 12.00
C GLU A 300 -3.70 -29.96 12.14
N LYS A 301 -2.72 -29.09 12.40
CA LYS A 301 -2.87 -27.65 12.46
C LYS A 301 -1.89 -26.94 11.52
N THR A 302 -2.33 -25.83 10.97
CA THR A 302 -1.52 -25.03 10.03
C THR A 302 -1.54 -23.55 10.42
N ILE A 303 -0.36 -23.02 10.74
CA ILE A 303 -0.15 -21.58 10.86
C ILE A 303 0.37 -21.07 9.52
N MET A 304 -0.02 -19.88 9.12
CA MET A 304 0.40 -19.30 7.86
C MET A 304 0.75 -17.82 8.02
N ARG A 305 1.67 -17.35 7.20
CA ARG A 305 1.93 -15.91 6.95
C ARG A 305 2.25 -15.64 5.49
N VAL A 306 1.96 -14.43 5.04
CA VAL A 306 2.28 -13.95 3.68
C VAL A 306 2.81 -12.53 3.80
N ASP A 307 4.10 -12.31 3.52
CA ASP A 307 4.74 -11.01 3.72
C ASP A 307 5.85 -10.75 2.71
N ARG A 308 6.13 -9.46 2.47
CA ARG A 308 7.41 -9.06 1.94
C ARG A 308 8.49 -9.23 3.01
N ILE A 309 9.70 -9.63 2.61
CA ILE A 309 10.84 -9.72 3.56
C ILE A 309 11.35 -8.31 3.84
N GLU A 310 10.73 -7.66 4.80
CA GLU A 310 11.09 -6.32 5.25
C GLU A 310 10.89 -6.15 6.77
N PRO A 311 11.68 -5.29 7.43
CA PRO A 311 11.63 -5.13 8.89
C PRO A 311 10.25 -4.80 9.45
N THR A 312 9.46 -3.98 8.74
CA THR A 312 8.11 -3.58 9.16
C THR A 312 7.15 -4.75 9.34
N LYS A 313 7.36 -5.86 8.59
CA LYS A 313 6.51 -7.06 8.66
C LYS A 313 6.82 -7.96 9.86
N ASN A 314 7.89 -7.66 10.60
CA ASN A 314 8.17 -8.30 11.90
C ASN A 314 8.24 -9.84 11.85
N ILE A 315 8.85 -10.37 10.77
CA ILE A 315 8.89 -11.81 10.49
C ILE A 315 9.63 -12.55 11.59
N LEU A 316 10.77 -12.01 12.03
CA LEU A 316 11.63 -12.63 13.04
C LEU A 316 10.86 -12.88 14.36
N ARG A 317 10.18 -11.85 14.90
CA ARG A 317 9.38 -12.04 16.12
C ARG A 317 8.22 -13.00 15.94
N GLY A 318 7.64 -13.08 14.75
CA GLY A 318 6.60 -14.06 14.43
C GLY A 318 7.13 -15.50 14.51
N PHE A 319 8.34 -15.76 14.01
CA PHE A 319 8.99 -17.06 14.12
C PHE A 319 9.49 -17.36 15.54
N GLN A 320 10.01 -16.35 16.26
CA GLN A 320 10.35 -16.49 17.68
C GLN A 320 9.13 -16.86 18.52
N ALA A 321 7.97 -16.25 18.26
CA ALA A 321 6.72 -16.58 18.92
C ALA A 321 6.26 -18.02 18.63
N TYR A 322 6.43 -18.48 17.39
CA TYR A 322 6.16 -19.88 17.03
C TYR A 322 7.09 -20.84 17.75
N ALA A 323 8.39 -20.57 17.79
CA ALA A 323 9.36 -21.37 18.53
C ALA A 323 9.04 -21.43 20.02
N LEU A 324 8.73 -20.28 20.64
CA LEU A 324 8.33 -20.20 22.06
C LEU A 324 7.05 -21.01 22.33
N MET A 325 6.06 -20.93 21.45
CA MET A 325 4.84 -21.73 21.55
C MET A 325 5.15 -23.25 21.52
N LEU A 326 6.10 -23.70 20.69
CA LEU A 326 6.51 -25.10 20.66
C LEU A 326 7.29 -25.53 21.92
N ASP A 327 8.09 -24.64 22.51
CA ASP A 327 8.77 -24.89 23.78
C ASP A 327 7.78 -25.01 24.96
N GLU A 328 6.76 -24.13 25.01
CA GLU A 328 5.74 -24.11 26.06
C GLU A 328 4.69 -25.23 25.89
N HIS A 329 4.48 -25.74 24.67
CA HIS A 329 3.46 -26.71 24.29
C HIS A 329 4.04 -27.86 23.45
N PRO A 330 4.83 -28.76 24.08
CA PRO A 330 5.47 -29.89 23.36
C PRO A 330 4.49 -30.85 22.69
N GLU A 331 3.24 -30.89 23.13
CA GLU A 331 2.16 -31.68 22.52
C GLU A 331 1.82 -31.28 21.09
N LEU A 332 2.29 -30.09 20.64
CA LEU A 332 2.13 -29.57 19.27
C LEU A 332 3.25 -30.03 18.32
N LEU A 333 4.35 -30.59 18.84
CA LEU A 333 5.45 -31.09 18.01
C LEU A 333 4.94 -32.18 17.05
N GLY A 334 5.33 -32.09 15.80
CA GLY A 334 4.86 -32.96 14.71
C GLY A 334 3.43 -32.70 14.21
N LYS A 335 2.61 -31.94 14.95
CA LYS A 335 1.19 -31.69 14.64
C LYS A 335 0.91 -30.33 14.01
N VAL A 336 1.81 -29.36 14.19
CA VAL A 336 1.63 -28.00 13.67
C VAL A 336 2.68 -27.68 12.62
N THR A 337 2.27 -27.27 11.42
CA THR A 337 3.19 -26.75 10.41
C THR A 337 3.00 -25.26 10.22
N PHE A 338 4.09 -24.54 9.92
CA PHE A 338 4.08 -23.12 9.58
C PHE A 338 4.39 -22.93 8.10
N LEU A 339 3.44 -22.44 7.32
CA LEU A 339 3.62 -22.09 5.91
C LEU A 339 3.95 -20.59 5.79
N ALA A 340 5.15 -20.25 5.33
CA ALA A 340 5.62 -18.88 5.21
C ALA A 340 5.83 -18.52 3.73
N PHE A 341 4.99 -17.63 3.19
CA PHE A 341 5.12 -17.09 1.84
C PHE A 341 5.83 -15.74 1.92
N LEU A 342 7.08 -15.69 1.47
CA LEU A 342 8.00 -14.60 1.71
C LEU A 342 8.50 -14.02 0.38
N VAL A 343 8.20 -12.74 0.15
CA VAL A 343 8.58 -12.05 -1.09
C VAL A 343 9.81 -11.18 -0.85
N PRO A 344 10.99 -11.51 -1.41
CA PRO A 344 12.15 -10.64 -1.35
C PRO A 344 11.84 -9.27 -1.97
N CYS A 345 12.20 -8.19 -1.28
CA CYS A 345 11.99 -6.84 -1.77
C CYS A 345 13.18 -5.94 -1.45
N ARG A 346 13.34 -4.85 -2.21
CA ARG A 346 14.35 -3.80 -1.99
C ARG A 346 15.77 -4.33 -1.72
N GLN A 347 16.17 -5.41 -2.39
CA GLN A 347 17.46 -6.12 -2.16
C GLN A 347 18.71 -5.27 -2.46
N ALA A 348 18.56 -4.11 -3.09
CA ALA A 348 19.66 -3.15 -3.25
C ALA A 348 20.03 -2.45 -1.91
N LEU A 349 19.17 -2.51 -0.88
CA LEU A 349 19.36 -1.81 0.38
C LEU A 349 19.98 -2.74 1.45
N PRO A 350 21.12 -2.38 2.08
CA PRO A 350 21.81 -3.23 3.05
C PRO A 350 20.95 -3.69 4.23
N VAL A 351 20.05 -2.83 4.71
CA VAL A 351 19.13 -3.15 5.81
C VAL A 351 18.20 -4.30 5.44
N TYR A 352 17.72 -4.35 4.20
CA TYR A 352 16.86 -5.44 3.70
C TYR A 352 17.65 -6.72 3.43
N GLN A 353 18.90 -6.61 2.96
CA GLN A 353 19.77 -7.78 2.78
C GLN A 353 20.06 -8.47 4.12
N ARG A 354 20.44 -7.71 5.14
CA ARG A 354 20.66 -8.23 6.49
C ARG A 354 19.42 -8.88 7.06
N TYR A 355 18.28 -8.19 7.00
CA TYR A 355 17.02 -8.73 7.47
C TYR A 355 16.62 -10.03 6.76
N HIS A 356 16.86 -10.12 5.45
CA HIS A 356 16.63 -11.35 4.68
C HIS A 356 17.52 -12.49 5.17
N ALA A 357 18.82 -12.25 5.37
CA ALA A 357 19.74 -13.24 5.90
C ALA A 357 19.33 -13.73 7.30
N ASP A 358 18.91 -12.81 8.19
CA ASP A 358 18.43 -13.14 9.54
C ASP A 358 17.17 -14.01 9.50
N VAL A 359 16.25 -13.73 8.56
CA VAL A 359 15.03 -14.53 8.36
C VAL A 359 15.37 -15.96 7.91
N LEU A 360 16.29 -16.12 6.96
CA LEU A 360 16.73 -17.44 6.50
C LEU A 360 17.38 -18.23 7.63
N LYS A 361 18.29 -17.61 8.35
CA LYS A 361 18.98 -18.22 9.49
C LYS A 361 17.99 -18.70 10.56
N MET A 362 17.03 -17.87 10.94
CA MET A 362 16.03 -18.24 11.95
C MET A 362 15.13 -19.40 11.50
N ILE A 363 14.73 -19.45 10.23
CA ILE A 363 13.97 -20.60 9.68
C ILE A 363 14.78 -21.89 9.83
N GLU A 364 16.08 -21.83 9.50
CA GLU A 364 16.97 -22.98 9.59
C GLU A 364 17.15 -23.43 11.03
N GLU A 365 17.44 -22.51 11.97
CA GLU A 365 17.58 -22.79 13.40
C GLU A 365 16.33 -23.46 14.00
N ILE A 366 15.13 -22.96 13.67
CA ILE A 366 13.87 -23.53 14.14
C ILE A 366 13.66 -24.94 13.55
N ASN A 367 13.92 -25.10 12.25
CA ASN A 367 13.77 -26.41 11.61
C ASN A 367 14.78 -27.44 12.14
N GLN A 368 16.01 -27.03 12.47
CA GLN A 368 17.01 -27.91 13.10
C GLN A 368 16.64 -28.26 14.54
N LYS A 369 16.15 -27.29 15.32
CA LYS A 369 15.83 -27.51 16.75
C LYS A 369 14.65 -28.44 16.97
N TYR A 370 13.58 -28.32 16.16
CA TYR A 370 12.32 -29.02 16.42
C TYR A 370 12.00 -30.08 15.38
N GLY A 371 12.59 -30.01 14.19
CA GLY A 371 12.27 -30.90 13.07
C GLY A 371 12.67 -32.35 13.32
N SER A 372 12.04 -33.24 12.55
CA SER A 372 12.38 -34.67 12.48
C SER A 372 12.35 -35.11 11.00
N ASP A 373 12.71 -36.39 10.74
CA ASP A 373 12.69 -36.93 9.39
C ASP A 373 11.28 -36.87 8.76
N GLU A 374 10.24 -36.91 9.60
CA GLU A 374 8.84 -36.91 9.14
C GLU A 374 8.18 -35.52 9.18
N TRP A 375 8.79 -34.55 9.84
CA TRP A 375 8.16 -33.26 10.09
C TRP A 375 9.14 -32.09 10.00
N LYS A 376 8.81 -31.15 9.14
CA LYS A 376 9.49 -29.86 9.02
C LYS A 376 8.60 -28.76 9.61
N PRO A 377 9.03 -28.09 10.70
CA PRO A 377 8.25 -27.04 11.38
C PRO A 377 7.84 -25.88 10.47
N ILE A 378 8.78 -25.32 9.70
CA ILE A 378 8.54 -24.19 8.81
C ILE A 378 8.83 -24.56 7.35
N HIS A 379 7.81 -24.45 6.51
CA HIS A 379 7.95 -24.49 5.05
C HIS A 379 7.93 -23.05 4.52
N ALA A 380 9.06 -22.56 4.05
CA ALA A 380 9.21 -21.24 3.47
C ALA A 380 9.21 -21.28 1.93
N PHE A 381 8.42 -20.39 1.32
CA PHE A 381 8.29 -20.21 -0.12
C PHE A 381 8.74 -18.80 -0.48
N PHE A 382 9.81 -18.70 -1.26
CA PHE A 382 10.38 -17.43 -1.66
C PHE A 382 9.93 -17.04 -3.06
N GLY A 383 9.58 -15.77 -3.23
CA GLY A 383 9.14 -15.21 -4.51
C GLY A 383 7.69 -14.74 -4.51
N ASN A 384 7.31 -14.01 -5.56
CA ASN A 384 5.99 -13.43 -5.70
C ASN A 384 5.04 -14.40 -6.45
N ASP A 385 4.54 -15.39 -5.74
CA ASP A 385 3.51 -16.33 -6.22
C ASP A 385 2.20 -16.13 -5.46
N ARG A 386 1.45 -15.12 -5.87
CA ARG A 386 0.16 -14.75 -5.26
C ARG A 386 -0.87 -15.88 -5.35
N VAL A 387 -0.91 -16.59 -6.47
CA VAL A 387 -1.89 -17.68 -6.68
C VAL A 387 -1.64 -18.82 -5.69
N ARG A 388 -0.38 -19.18 -5.47
CA ARG A 388 0.01 -20.20 -4.51
C ARG A 388 -0.27 -19.78 -3.07
N ALA A 389 0.01 -18.52 -2.72
CA ALA A 389 -0.29 -17.97 -1.40
C ALA A 389 -1.79 -17.99 -1.11
N LEU A 390 -2.63 -17.52 -2.05
CA LEU A 390 -4.08 -17.58 -1.93
C LEU A 390 -4.62 -19.01 -1.86
N ALA A 391 -4.06 -19.93 -2.65
CA ALA A 391 -4.43 -21.34 -2.59
C ALA A 391 -4.14 -21.94 -1.21
N ALA A 392 -3.00 -21.62 -0.59
CA ALA A 392 -2.65 -22.04 0.76
C ALA A 392 -3.57 -21.41 1.83
N MET A 393 -4.00 -20.17 1.64
CA MET A 393 -4.93 -19.50 2.56
C MET A 393 -6.28 -20.22 2.73
N GLN A 394 -6.64 -21.12 1.84
CA GLN A 394 -7.84 -21.94 2.03
C GLN A 394 -7.73 -22.88 3.24
N TYR A 395 -6.52 -23.22 3.68
CA TYR A 395 -6.24 -24.33 4.60
C TYR A 395 -5.61 -23.96 5.93
N TYR A 396 -5.40 -22.68 6.23
CA TYR A 396 -4.85 -22.29 7.53
C TYR A 396 -5.86 -22.48 8.67
N ASP A 397 -5.35 -22.85 9.84
CA ASP A 397 -6.03 -22.75 11.12
C ASP A 397 -5.78 -21.39 11.78
N VAL A 398 -4.57 -20.84 11.58
CA VAL A 398 -4.16 -19.52 12.06
C VAL A 398 -3.42 -18.76 10.96
N LEU A 399 -3.86 -17.54 10.65
CA LEU A 399 -3.13 -16.60 9.81
C LEU A 399 -2.48 -15.53 10.72
N LEU A 400 -1.15 -15.54 10.79
CA LEU A 400 -0.38 -14.59 11.59
C LEU A 400 -0.09 -13.33 10.77
N VAL A 401 -0.61 -12.21 11.23
CA VAL A 401 -0.37 -10.87 10.67
C VAL A 401 0.09 -9.96 11.80
N ASN A 402 1.41 -9.91 12.01
CA ASN A 402 2.04 -9.24 13.16
C ASN A 402 3.05 -8.14 12.80
N PRO A 403 2.81 -7.28 11.77
CA PRO A 403 3.74 -6.18 11.49
C PRO A 403 3.86 -5.22 12.68
N ILE A 404 4.98 -4.50 12.74
CA ILE A 404 5.19 -3.44 13.75
C ILE A 404 4.10 -2.39 13.61
N ILE A 405 3.87 -1.95 12.39
CA ILE A 405 2.75 -1.11 11.96
C ILE A 405 2.52 -1.32 10.47
N ASP A 406 1.28 -1.17 10.01
CA ASP A 406 0.94 -1.28 8.59
C ASP A 406 -0.26 -0.37 8.29
N GLY A 407 -0.28 0.30 7.14
CA GLY A 407 -1.39 1.17 6.74
C GLY A 407 -2.72 0.43 6.72
N MET A 408 -2.79 -0.72 6.06
CA MET A 408 -4.00 -1.57 6.03
C MET A 408 -3.67 -3.05 6.24
N ASN A 409 -2.79 -3.63 5.46
CA ASN A 409 -2.48 -5.06 5.33
C ASN A 409 -3.63 -5.88 4.70
N LEU A 410 -3.59 -6.01 3.37
CA LEU A 410 -4.64 -6.72 2.64
C LEU A 410 -4.65 -8.23 2.90
N VAL A 411 -3.54 -8.84 3.32
CA VAL A 411 -3.46 -10.28 3.70
C VAL A 411 -4.45 -10.60 4.83
N ALA A 412 -4.62 -9.68 5.79
CA ALA A 412 -5.60 -9.82 6.86
C ALA A 412 -7.05 -9.86 6.35
N LYS A 413 -7.32 -9.30 5.16
CA LYS A 413 -8.63 -9.32 4.49
C LYS A 413 -8.77 -10.49 3.52
N GLU A 414 -7.70 -10.84 2.79
CA GLU A 414 -7.67 -11.95 1.83
C GLU A 414 -7.94 -13.30 2.50
N GLY A 415 -7.26 -13.56 3.62
CA GLY A 415 -7.35 -14.83 4.34
C GLY A 415 -8.78 -15.23 4.71
N PRO A 416 -9.54 -14.43 5.48
CA PRO A 416 -10.91 -14.78 5.89
C PRO A 416 -11.87 -15.06 4.73
N VAL A 417 -11.67 -14.40 3.58
CA VAL A 417 -12.55 -14.52 2.40
C VAL A 417 -12.40 -15.84 1.69
N VAL A 418 -11.19 -16.41 1.67
CA VAL A 418 -10.89 -17.67 0.94
C VAL A 418 -10.77 -18.88 1.87
N ASN A 419 -10.63 -18.69 3.18
CA ASN A 419 -10.45 -19.79 4.14
C ASN A 419 -11.66 -20.70 4.22
N GLN A 420 -11.40 -22.03 4.29
CA GLN A 420 -12.41 -23.11 4.33
C GLN A 420 -12.42 -23.86 5.65
N ARG A 421 -11.48 -23.58 6.57
CA ARG A 421 -11.29 -24.34 7.84
C ARG A 421 -11.74 -23.54 9.07
N ASN A 422 -12.47 -22.45 8.90
CA ASN A 422 -12.77 -21.49 9.97
C ASN A 422 -11.49 -21.04 10.70
N GLY A 423 -10.44 -20.75 9.91
CA GLY A 423 -9.17 -20.27 10.42
C GLY A 423 -9.28 -18.86 11.00
N LEU A 424 -8.48 -18.59 12.02
CA LEU A 424 -8.50 -17.33 12.75
C LEU A 424 -7.33 -16.43 12.37
N LEU A 425 -7.53 -15.12 12.48
CA LEU A 425 -6.46 -14.14 12.42
C LEU A 425 -5.82 -13.97 13.80
N VAL A 426 -4.49 -14.06 13.88
CA VAL A 426 -3.71 -13.45 14.96
C VAL A 426 -3.18 -12.13 14.38
N LEU A 427 -3.70 -11.01 14.87
CA LEU A 427 -3.58 -9.70 14.23
C LEU A 427 -2.97 -8.66 15.17
N SER A 428 -1.92 -8.00 14.72
CA SER A 428 -1.33 -6.88 15.45
C SER A 428 -2.32 -5.71 15.60
N ARG A 429 -2.38 -5.13 16.81
CA ARG A 429 -3.24 -3.96 17.11
C ARG A 429 -2.85 -2.70 16.34
N THR A 430 -1.66 -2.67 15.75
CA THR A 430 -1.10 -1.53 15.03
C THR A 430 -1.33 -1.58 13.51
N VAL A 431 -2.04 -2.59 13.03
CA VAL A 431 -2.41 -2.73 11.61
C VAL A 431 -3.70 -1.99 11.33
N GLY A 432 -3.79 -1.26 10.21
CA GLY A 432 -5.03 -0.54 9.86
C GLY A 432 -6.25 -1.44 9.77
N ALA A 433 -6.10 -2.67 9.26
CA ALA A 433 -7.18 -3.67 9.23
C ALA A 433 -7.73 -4.04 10.62
N PHE A 434 -7.00 -3.74 11.71
CA PHE A 434 -7.47 -4.00 13.08
C PHE A 434 -8.71 -3.17 13.43
N GLN A 435 -8.88 -1.98 12.88
CA GLN A 435 -10.09 -1.18 13.09
C GLN A 435 -11.35 -1.94 12.64
N GLN A 436 -11.27 -2.66 11.53
CA GLN A 436 -12.38 -3.43 10.98
C GLN A 436 -12.48 -4.85 11.60
N LEU A 437 -11.36 -5.53 11.79
CA LEU A 437 -11.30 -6.96 12.09
C LEU A 437 -10.98 -7.28 13.55
N GLY A 438 -10.56 -6.31 14.35
CA GLY A 438 -10.07 -6.51 15.71
C GLY A 438 -11.02 -7.24 16.65
N LYS A 439 -12.33 -7.03 16.51
CA LYS A 439 -13.37 -7.73 17.30
C LYS A 439 -13.48 -9.22 16.97
N PHE A 440 -13.04 -9.62 15.79
CA PHE A 440 -13.20 -10.97 15.25
C PHE A 440 -11.89 -11.77 15.22
N CYS A 441 -10.76 -11.16 15.54
CA CYS A 441 -9.44 -11.78 15.57
C CYS A 441 -8.98 -12.13 17.00
N ILE A 442 -7.80 -12.73 17.11
CA ILE A 442 -7.02 -12.80 18.35
C ILE A 442 -5.98 -11.67 18.27
N PRO A 443 -6.12 -10.63 19.11
CA PRO A 443 -5.22 -9.49 19.05
C PRO A 443 -3.85 -9.81 19.64
N THR A 444 -2.79 -9.17 19.12
CA THR A 444 -1.44 -9.26 19.66
C THR A 444 -0.70 -7.92 19.60
N SER A 445 0.23 -7.71 20.53
CA SER A 445 1.21 -6.62 20.44
C SER A 445 2.38 -7.04 19.56
N PRO A 446 2.82 -6.27 18.57
CA PRO A 446 3.85 -6.68 17.63
C PRO A 446 5.24 -6.84 18.28
N THR A 447 5.47 -6.18 19.41
CA THR A 447 6.76 -6.22 20.14
C THR A 447 6.81 -7.25 21.26
N HIS A 448 5.67 -7.87 21.59
CA HIS A 448 5.56 -8.80 22.71
C HIS A 448 5.49 -10.25 22.20
N THR A 449 6.66 -10.91 22.15
CA THR A 449 6.79 -12.27 21.57
C THR A 449 5.97 -13.29 22.35
N THR A 450 5.98 -13.23 23.70
CA THR A 450 5.18 -14.14 24.54
C THR A 450 3.69 -13.99 24.32
N GLU A 451 3.16 -12.74 24.24
CA GLU A 451 1.75 -12.51 23.92
C GLU A 451 1.40 -13.09 22.54
N THR A 452 2.31 -12.97 21.57
CA THR A 452 2.09 -13.55 20.24
C THR A 452 2.09 -15.08 20.27
N ALA A 453 2.98 -15.71 21.05
CA ALA A 453 2.99 -17.17 21.25
C ALA A 453 1.67 -17.66 21.88
N GLN A 454 1.23 -16.98 22.94
CA GLN A 454 -0.05 -17.27 23.59
C GLN A 454 -1.25 -17.05 22.66
N ALA A 455 -1.22 -16.02 21.82
CA ALA A 455 -2.25 -15.77 20.83
C ALA A 455 -2.31 -16.86 19.76
N LEU A 456 -1.16 -17.37 19.29
CA LEU A 456 -1.07 -18.50 18.38
C LEU A 456 -1.68 -19.77 19.01
N TYR A 457 -1.27 -20.12 20.22
CA TYR A 457 -1.79 -21.27 20.95
C TYR A 457 -3.30 -21.16 21.18
N LYS A 458 -3.77 -20.01 21.68
CA LYS A 458 -5.20 -19.74 21.87
C LYS A 458 -5.97 -19.92 20.58
N ALA A 459 -5.48 -19.39 19.45
CA ALA A 459 -6.15 -19.51 18.16
C ALA A 459 -6.23 -20.96 17.67
N LEU A 460 -5.24 -21.80 17.99
CA LEU A 460 -5.22 -23.23 17.65
C LEU A 460 -6.17 -24.08 18.52
N THR A 461 -6.40 -23.67 19.78
CA THR A 461 -7.11 -24.46 20.80
C THR A 461 -8.53 -23.98 21.10
N LEU A 462 -8.98 -22.84 20.54
CA LEU A 462 -10.37 -22.39 20.65
C LEU A 462 -11.35 -23.49 20.19
N SER A 463 -12.50 -23.56 20.85
CA SER A 463 -13.58 -24.48 20.49
C SER A 463 -14.00 -24.31 19.01
N PRO A 464 -14.44 -25.39 18.35
CA PRO A 464 -14.88 -25.31 16.96
C PRO A 464 -15.96 -24.25 16.71
N GLU A 465 -16.87 -24.08 17.69
CA GLU A 465 -17.97 -23.10 17.57
C GLU A 465 -17.46 -21.66 17.66
N GLU A 466 -16.59 -21.34 18.63
CA GLU A 466 -15.99 -20.00 18.75
C GLU A 466 -15.17 -19.64 17.52
N ARG A 467 -14.41 -20.62 16.98
CA ARG A 467 -13.66 -20.45 15.72
C ARG A 467 -14.60 -20.12 14.57
N ARG A 468 -15.69 -20.90 14.42
CA ARG A 468 -16.68 -20.69 13.37
C ARG A 468 -17.30 -19.30 13.44
N ILE A 469 -17.73 -18.88 14.61
CA ILE A 469 -18.35 -17.55 14.82
C ILE A 469 -17.36 -16.44 14.40
N LYS A 470 -16.14 -16.46 14.93
CA LYS A 470 -15.13 -15.44 14.61
C LYS A 470 -14.77 -15.41 13.13
N ALA A 471 -14.55 -16.56 12.51
CA ALA A 471 -14.19 -16.66 11.09
C ALA A 471 -15.32 -16.15 10.17
N VAL A 472 -16.58 -16.49 10.47
CA VAL A 472 -17.74 -16.02 9.71
C VAL A 472 -17.89 -14.51 9.82
N LEU A 473 -17.78 -13.95 11.03
CA LEU A 473 -17.91 -12.51 11.26
C LEU A 473 -16.75 -11.71 10.62
N ALA A 474 -15.52 -12.23 10.68
CA ALA A 474 -14.38 -11.61 9.99
C ALA A 474 -14.59 -11.56 8.47
N ARG A 475 -15.07 -12.68 7.88
CA ARG A 475 -15.41 -12.77 6.46
C ARG A 475 -16.51 -11.76 6.08
N GLN A 476 -17.60 -11.73 6.83
CA GLN A 476 -18.71 -10.81 6.59
C GLN A 476 -18.29 -9.34 6.68
N ALA A 477 -17.40 -9.00 7.63
CA ALA A 477 -16.88 -7.65 7.75
C ALA A 477 -16.11 -7.21 6.50
N VAL A 478 -15.30 -8.10 5.90
CA VAL A 478 -14.58 -7.81 4.64
C VAL A 478 -15.54 -7.73 3.46
N GLU A 479 -16.54 -8.61 3.39
CA GLU A 479 -17.54 -8.63 2.32
C GLU A 479 -18.42 -7.37 2.32
N TYR A 480 -18.71 -6.83 3.49
CA TYR A 480 -19.50 -5.61 3.65
C TYR A 480 -18.75 -4.34 3.17
N GLN A 481 -17.44 -4.30 3.38
CA GLN A 481 -16.57 -3.21 2.94
C GLN A 481 -15.52 -3.76 1.97
N ASP A 482 -15.94 -4.10 0.77
CA ASP A 482 -15.05 -4.58 -0.29
C ASP A 482 -14.38 -3.43 -1.06
N LEU A 483 -13.63 -3.79 -2.09
CA LEU A 483 -12.92 -2.86 -2.95
C LEU A 483 -13.86 -1.89 -3.70
N ASN A 484 -15.06 -2.34 -4.07
CA ASN A 484 -16.01 -1.51 -4.79
C ASN A 484 -16.59 -0.42 -3.86
N GLY A 485 -16.88 -0.77 -2.60
CA GLY A 485 -17.32 0.19 -1.58
C GLY A 485 -16.26 1.25 -1.28
N TRP A 486 -14.98 0.85 -1.19
CA TRP A 486 -13.85 1.76 -1.02
C TRP A 486 -13.75 2.79 -2.15
N LEU A 487 -13.93 2.34 -3.38
CA LEU A 487 -13.84 3.21 -4.56
C LEU A 487 -15.07 4.10 -4.70
N ALA A 488 -16.27 3.56 -4.45
CA ALA A 488 -17.52 4.31 -4.55
C ALA A 488 -17.55 5.50 -3.60
N GLN A 489 -17.02 5.35 -2.38
CA GLN A 489 -16.93 6.45 -1.43
C GLN A 489 -16.01 7.57 -1.95
N GLN A 490 -14.83 7.24 -2.48
CA GLN A 490 -13.92 8.24 -3.06
C GLN A 490 -14.53 8.96 -4.27
N ILE A 491 -15.22 8.21 -5.14
CA ILE A 491 -15.89 8.80 -6.31
C ILE A 491 -17.00 9.75 -5.87
N HIS A 492 -17.76 9.40 -4.84
CA HIS A 492 -18.80 10.27 -4.29
C HIS A 492 -18.20 11.61 -3.83
N ASP A 493 -17.19 11.58 -2.97
CA ASP A 493 -16.58 12.79 -2.42
C ASP A 493 -15.87 13.62 -3.53
N LEU A 494 -15.27 12.94 -4.53
CA LEU A 494 -14.69 13.61 -5.70
C LEU A 494 -15.73 14.32 -6.56
N ASN A 495 -16.90 13.71 -6.77
CA ASN A 495 -17.98 14.33 -7.54
C ASN A 495 -18.52 15.58 -6.81
N GLU A 496 -18.65 15.56 -5.48
CA GLU A 496 -19.04 16.75 -4.70
C GLU A 496 -18.04 17.90 -4.90
N VAL A 497 -16.73 17.59 -4.93
CA VAL A 497 -15.70 18.60 -5.19
C VAL A 497 -15.75 19.08 -6.65
N LEU A 498 -15.92 18.20 -7.63
CA LEU A 498 -16.02 18.55 -9.04
C LEU A 498 -17.23 19.48 -9.32
N ASP A 499 -18.39 19.16 -8.75
CA ASP A 499 -19.61 19.94 -8.91
C ASP A 499 -19.48 21.33 -8.25
N SER A 500 -18.80 21.41 -7.10
CA SER A 500 -18.55 22.69 -6.42
C SER A 500 -17.42 23.52 -7.07
N SER A 501 -16.48 22.89 -7.76
CA SER A 501 -15.35 23.57 -8.39
C SER A 501 -15.75 24.41 -9.61
N SER A 502 -16.85 24.07 -10.25
CA SER A 502 -17.41 24.84 -11.39
C SER A 502 -17.84 26.28 -11.00
N THR A 503 -17.96 26.56 -9.70
CA THR A 503 -18.35 27.86 -9.14
C THR A 503 -17.21 28.63 -8.43
N ARG A 504 -15.99 28.06 -8.36
CA ARG A 504 -14.87 28.70 -7.65
C ARG A 504 -14.26 29.86 -8.44
N PRO A 505 -13.92 30.99 -7.78
CA PRO A 505 -13.19 32.07 -8.40
C PRO A 505 -11.76 31.63 -8.78
N THR A 506 -11.30 32.05 -9.94
CA THR A 506 -10.02 31.65 -10.58
C THR A 506 -8.76 32.28 -9.95
N ARG A 507 -8.85 32.95 -8.81
CA ARG A 507 -7.70 33.62 -8.18
C ARG A 507 -7.32 32.93 -6.87
N ILE A 508 -6.19 32.22 -6.88
CA ILE A 508 -5.43 31.90 -5.69
C ILE A 508 -4.36 32.99 -5.57
N GLU A 509 -4.38 33.77 -4.51
CA GLU A 509 -3.26 34.65 -4.16
C GLU A 509 -2.01 33.78 -4.01
N GLU A 510 -0.88 34.17 -4.62
CA GLU A 510 0.35 33.38 -4.74
C GLU A 510 0.55 32.34 -3.62
N PRO A 511 0.22 31.09 -3.82
CA PRO A 511 0.54 30.06 -2.86
C PRO A 511 1.93 29.53 -3.19
N LEU A 512 2.84 29.43 -2.22
CA LEU A 512 4.03 28.59 -2.34
C LEU A 512 5.40 29.29 -2.58
N GLY A 513 5.62 30.48 -2.00
CA GLY A 513 6.98 31.02 -1.85
C GLY A 513 7.95 30.08 -1.09
N ILE A 514 7.43 29.11 -0.35
CA ILE A 514 8.25 28.13 0.42
C ILE A 514 8.84 27.03 -0.47
N LEU A 515 8.16 26.61 -1.54
CA LEU A 515 8.74 25.63 -2.48
C LEU A 515 9.86 26.24 -3.32
N ALA A 516 9.83 27.53 -3.59
CA ALA A 516 10.94 28.22 -4.25
C ALA A 516 12.19 28.26 -3.34
N ALA A 517 12.02 28.42 -2.03
CA ALA A 517 13.13 28.39 -1.06
C ALA A 517 13.66 26.97 -0.77
N ALA A 518 12.87 25.92 -0.99
CA ALA A 518 13.30 24.53 -0.85
C ALA A 518 13.97 23.96 -2.11
N LEU A 519 13.89 24.69 -3.24
CA LEU A 519 14.49 24.35 -4.53
C LEU A 519 15.77 25.17 -4.82
N VAL A 520 16.14 26.13 -3.98
CA VAL A 520 17.39 26.88 -3.95
C VAL A 520 18.22 26.41 -2.75
#